data_73cbd5db5ec481d74b94125e1ab001ae
#
_entry.id   73cbd5db5ec481d74b94125e1ab001ae
#
_cell.length_a   1.000
_cell.length_b   1.000
_cell.length_c   1.000
_cell.angle_alpha   90.00
_cell.angle_beta   90.00
_cell.angle_gamma   90.00
#
_symmetry.space_group_name_H-M   'P 1'
#
loop_
_entity.id
_entity.type
_entity.pdbx_description
1 polymer ?
#
loop_
_entity_poly.entity_id
_entity_poly.type
_entity_poly.pdbx_seq_one_letter_code
_entity_poly.pdbx_strand_id
1 'polypeptide(L)'
;MRKGLAPCGPSQRVSSNAPTSGAGGNLAAVVAILARDAGDLPIAYQLLIYPATDMRRGHPSHQTNGNGYLLTTETIDYFHDHYIDEPAHDHDWRASPLLHPDLSGLPPALVLTAGFDPLRDEGLDYANRLVAAGNRATYVCFERQIHGFITMGRVIDEAHAAVTLCAGELVRALAR
;
A
#
# COMPACT_ATOMS: atom_id res chain seq x y z
N MET A 1 41.43 -20.19 -10.44
CA MET A 1 41.40 -18.72 -10.32
C MET A 1 39.99 -18.29 -10.09
N ARG A 2 39.59 -17.94 -8.85
CA ARG A 2 38.27 -17.41 -8.52
C ARG A 2 38.32 -15.90 -8.71
N LYS A 3 37.55 -15.35 -9.67
CA LYS A 3 37.37 -13.91 -9.79
C LYS A 3 36.50 -13.44 -8.63
N GLY A 4 37.11 -12.69 -7.72
CA GLY A 4 36.39 -12.02 -6.63
C GLY A 4 35.41 -10.99 -7.19
N LEU A 5 34.17 -11.07 -6.75
CA LEU A 5 33.18 -9.98 -6.92
C LEU A 5 33.66 -8.77 -6.13
N ALA A 6 33.69 -7.61 -6.79
CA ALA A 6 34.00 -6.35 -6.16
C ALA A 6 32.94 -6.00 -5.09
N PRO A 7 33.31 -5.33 -3.99
CA PRO A 7 32.34 -4.92 -2.97
C PRO A 7 31.34 -3.95 -3.59
N CYS A 8 30.06 -4.20 -3.33
CA CYS A 8 28.96 -3.34 -3.70
C CYS A 8 29.18 -1.95 -3.07
N GLY A 9 29.18 -0.90 -3.89
CA GLY A 9 29.30 0.51 -3.45
C GLY A 9 28.16 0.92 -2.52
N PRO A 10 28.17 2.15 -1.98
CA PRO A 10 27.27 2.58 -0.90
C PRO A 10 25.82 2.34 -1.29
N SER A 11 25.09 1.72 -0.37
CA SER A 11 23.70 1.26 -0.50
C SER A 11 22.81 2.28 -1.23
N GLN A 12 22.45 1.98 -2.48
CA GLN A 12 21.38 2.70 -3.14
C GLN A 12 20.08 2.34 -2.40
N ARG A 13 19.54 3.30 -1.66
CA ARG A 13 18.21 3.18 -1.06
C ARG A 13 17.22 3.12 -2.22
N VAL A 14 16.62 1.97 -2.44
CA VAL A 14 15.55 1.83 -3.41
C VAL A 14 14.32 2.54 -2.82
N SER A 15 14.02 3.74 -3.30
CA SER A 15 12.73 4.36 -3.07
C SER A 15 11.77 3.74 -4.08
N SER A 16 10.80 2.95 -3.62
CA SER A 16 9.69 2.51 -4.47
C SER A 16 8.76 3.71 -4.69
N ASN A 17 9.13 4.59 -5.60
CA ASN A 17 8.37 5.75 -6.03
C ASN A 17 7.42 5.38 -7.17
N ALA A 18 6.56 4.39 -6.99
CA ALA A 18 5.44 4.23 -7.90
C ALA A 18 4.21 4.84 -7.23
N PRO A 19 3.56 5.87 -7.80
CA PRO A 19 2.22 6.28 -7.38
C PRO A 19 1.29 5.14 -7.79
N THR A 20 0.93 4.34 -6.83
CA THR A 20 0.31 3.06 -7.08
C THR A 20 -1.14 3.13 -6.64
N SER A 21 -2.05 3.00 -7.59
CA SER A 21 -3.44 2.57 -7.38
C SER A 21 -3.48 1.29 -6.54
N GLY A 22 -4.63 0.87 -6.02
CA GLY A 22 -4.81 -0.23 -5.07
C GLY A 22 -3.85 -1.41 -5.19
N ALA A 23 -3.60 -1.90 -6.42
CA ALA A 23 -2.67 -2.99 -6.69
C ALA A 23 -1.21 -2.67 -6.36
N GLY A 24 -0.75 -1.47 -6.66
CA GLY A 24 0.64 -1.14 -6.36
C GLY A 24 0.88 -0.86 -4.87
N GLY A 25 -0.14 -0.35 -4.14
CA GLY A 25 -0.10 -0.29 -2.68
C GLY A 25 -0.01 -1.68 -2.05
N ASN A 26 -0.72 -2.66 -2.62
CA ASN A 26 -0.60 -4.07 -2.28
C ASN A 26 0.84 -4.56 -2.45
N LEU A 27 1.39 -4.44 -3.67
CA LEU A 27 2.74 -4.88 -3.98
C LEU A 27 3.81 -4.20 -3.11
N ALA A 28 3.65 -2.91 -2.81
CA ALA A 28 4.57 -2.18 -1.93
C ALA A 28 4.57 -2.75 -0.50
N ALA A 29 3.39 -3.09 0.03
CA ALA A 29 3.25 -3.73 1.34
C ALA A 29 3.89 -5.12 1.36
N VAL A 30 3.64 -5.94 0.35
CA VAL A 30 4.22 -7.29 0.20
C VAL A 30 5.75 -7.22 0.08
N VAL A 31 6.27 -6.31 -0.76
CA VAL A 31 7.72 -6.12 -0.91
C VAL A 31 8.37 -5.68 0.40
N ALA A 32 7.71 -4.83 1.20
CA ALA A 32 8.22 -4.43 2.50
C ALA A 32 8.34 -5.62 3.46
N ILE A 33 7.38 -6.53 3.46
CA ILE A 33 7.41 -7.76 4.27
C ILE A 33 8.54 -8.67 3.79
N LEU A 34 8.61 -8.95 2.48
CA LEU A 34 9.66 -9.80 1.90
C LEU A 34 11.07 -9.26 2.16
N ALA A 35 11.27 -7.95 2.03
CA ALA A 35 12.55 -7.30 2.27
C ALA A 35 12.98 -7.39 3.75
N ARG A 36 12.04 -7.21 4.69
CA ARG A 36 12.28 -7.43 6.12
C ARG A 36 12.70 -8.88 6.38
N ASP A 37 11.99 -9.85 5.82
CA ASP A 37 12.24 -11.28 6.05
C ASP A 37 13.56 -11.74 5.45
N ALA A 38 13.93 -11.19 4.28
CA ALA A 38 15.22 -11.46 3.65
C ALA A 38 16.39 -10.80 4.39
N GLY A 39 16.16 -9.65 5.03
CA GLY A 39 17.19 -8.94 5.81
C GLY A 39 18.30 -8.27 4.99
N ASP A 40 18.20 -8.28 3.67
CA ASP A 40 19.26 -7.82 2.75
C ASP A 40 18.88 -6.53 1.99
N LEU A 41 17.62 -6.12 2.00
CA LEU A 41 17.11 -4.96 1.30
C LEU A 41 16.50 -3.94 2.26
N PRO A 42 17.23 -2.88 2.66
CA PRO A 42 16.70 -1.87 3.57
C PRO A 42 15.69 -0.96 2.86
N ILE A 43 14.41 -1.07 3.23
CA ILE A 43 13.36 -0.15 2.80
C ILE A 43 13.23 0.98 3.83
N ALA A 44 13.34 2.23 3.37
CA ALA A 44 13.31 3.39 4.24
C ALA A 44 11.89 3.77 4.68
N TYR A 45 10.89 3.54 3.81
CA TYR A 45 9.52 4.00 4.05
C TYR A 45 8.52 3.27 3.14
N GLN A 46 7.28 3.09 3.61
CA GLN A 46 6.14 2.59 2.83
C GLN A 46 5.18 3.74 2.56
N LEU A 47 4.93 4.04 1.28
CA LEU A 47 3.90 4.98 0.86
C LEU A 47 2.76 4.18 0.20
N LEU A 48 1.69 3.96 0.94
CA LEU A 48 0.58 3.11 0.55
C LEU A 48 -0.65 4.00 0.26
N ILE A 49 -0.94 4.19 -1.02
CA ILE A 49 -2.03 5.06 -1.48
C ILE A 49 -3.20 4.16 -1.86
N TYR A 50 -4.30 4.24 -1.08
CA TYR A 50 -5.50 3.40 -1.12
C TYR A 50 -5.19 1.92 -1.46
N PRO A 51 -4.34 1.25 -0.64
CA PRO A 51 -3.84 -0.09 -0.94
C PRO A 51 -4.96 -1.13 -0.86
N ALA A 52 -4.96 -2.10 -1.80
CA ALA A 52 -5.71 -3.33 -1.64
C ALA A 52 -4.91 -4.27 -0.73
N THR A 53 -5.40 -4.55 0.46
CA THR A 53 -4.66 -5.32 1.47
C THR A 53 -5.33 -6.66 1.84
N ASP A 54 -6.55 -6.90 1.35
CA ASP A 54 -7.34 -8.10 1.64
C ASP A 54 -8.17 -8.55 0.44
N MET A 55 -7.70 -9.53 -0.31
CA MET A 55 -8.39 -10.05 -1.50
C MET A 55 -9.72 -10.76 -1.19
N ARG A 56 -9.97 -11.09 0.09
CA ARG A 56 -11.25 -11.69 0.53
C ARG A 56 -12.42 -10.70 0.49
N ARG A 57 -12.15 -9.38 0.43
CA ARG A 57 -13.14 -8.31 0.26
C ARG A 57 -14.27 -8.33 1.30
N GLY A 58 -13.94 -8.72 2.54
CA GLY A 58 -14.90 -8.87 3.62
C GLY A 58 -15.25 -7.58 4.37
N HIS A 59 -14.57 -6.46 4.09
CA HIS A 59 -14.77 -5.20 4.79
C HIS A 59 -16.04 -4.47 4.35
N PRO A 60 -16.71 -3.74 5.26
CA PRO A 60 -17.98 -3.04 4.97
C PRO A 60 -17.89 -2.06 3.80
N SER A 61 -16.75 -1.39 3.60
CA SER A 61 -16.59 -0.43 2.49
C SER A 61 -16.74 -1.06 1.10
N HIS A 62 -16.49 -2.35 0.93
CA HIS A 62 -16.76 -3.06 -0.33
C HIS A 62 -18.26 -3.07 -0.66
N GLN A 63 -19.12 -3.17 0.36
CA GLN A 63 -20.57 -3.16 0.17
C GLN A 63 -21.11 -1.73 0.02
N THR A 64 -20.63 -0.79 0.85
CA THR A 64 -21.18 0.57 0.88
C THR A 64 -20.68 1.45 -0.26
N ASN A 65 -19.46 1.21 -0.75
CA ASN A 65 -18.82 2.03 -1.78
C ASN A 65 -18.57 1.27 -3.10
N GLY A 66 -19.02 0.02 -3.21
CA GLY A 66 -18.78 -0.82 -4.38
C GLY A 66 -19.55 -0.40 -5.65
N ASN A 67 -20.48 0.56 -5.53
CA ASN A 67 -21.26 1.06 -6.65
C ASN A 67 -21.41 2.59 -6.59
N GLY A 68 -21.53 3.23 -7.74
CA GLY A 68 -21.78 4.67 -7.86
C GLY A 68 -20.55 5.55 -7.79
N TYR A 69 -19.36 4.98 -7.61
CA TYR A 69 -18.08 5.67 -7.60
C TYR A 69 -17.14 5.11 -8.67
N LEU A 70 -15.93 5.70 -8.79
CA LEU A 70 -14.99 5.35 -9.88
C LEU A 70 -14.53 3.89 -9.82
N LEU A 71 -14.14 3.40 -8.63
CA LEU A 71 -13.79 2.01 -8.42
C LEU A 71 -15.04 1.25 -7.98
N THR A 72 -15.49 0.33 -8.81
CA THR A 72 -16.68 -0.48 -8.55
C THR A 72 -16.32 -1.92 -8.19
N THR A 73 -17.26 -2.63 -7.56
CA THR A 73 -17.14 -4.08 -7.32
C THR A 73 -16.82 -4.83 -8.60
N GLU A 74 -17.54 -4.54 -9.71
CA GLU A 74 -17.29 -5.17 -11.00
C GLU A 74 -15.85 -4.96 -11.51
N THR A 75 -15.33 -3.74 -11.32
CA THR A 75 -13.93 -3.44 -11.69
C THR A 75 -12.95 -4.20 -10.80
N ILE A 76 -13.23 -4.32 -9.51
CA ILE A 76 -12.41 -5.10 -8.58
C ILE A 76 -12.46 -6.59 -8.93
N ASP A 77 -13.63 -7.13 -9.24
CA ASP A 77 -13.80 -8.52 -9.69
C ASP A 77 -12.98 -8.80 -10.94
N TYR A 78 -13.05 -7.90 -11.93
CA TYR A 78 -12.26 -8.01 -13.16
C TYR A 78 -10.75 -8.11 -12.87
N PHE A 79 -10.19 -7.23 -12.01
CA PHE A 79 -8.78 -7.28 -11.68
C PHE A 79 -8.42 -8.49 -10.82
N HIS A 80 -9.29 -8.88 -9.90
CA HIS A 80 -9.12 -10.05 -9.05
C HIS A 80 -8.99 -11.33 -9.90
N ASP A 81 -9.93 -11.54 -10.85
CA ASP A 81 -9.96 -12.72 -11.73
C ASP A 81 -8.72 -12.83 -12.64
N HIS A 82 -8.02 -11.69 -12.89
CA HIS A 82 -6.77 -11.68 -13.66
C HIS A 82 -5.50 -11.81 -12.79
N TYR A 83 -5.63 -11.63 -11.50
CA TYR A 83 -4.49 -11.66 -10.56
C TYR A 83 -4.46 -12.92 -9.70
N ILE A 84 -5.61 -13.46 -9.36
CA ILE A 84 -5.79 -14.63 -8.49
C ILE A 84 -6.19 -15.83 -9.33
N ASP A 85 -5.33 -16.83 -9.40
CA ASP A 85 -5.56 -18.05 -10.20
C ASP A 85 -6.52 -19.01 -9.52
N GLU A 86 -6.49 -19.08 -8.18
CA GLU A 86 -7.30 -20.00 -7.37
C GLU A 86 -7.89 -19.27 -6.15
N PRO A 87 -9.14 -19.50 -5.77
CA PRO A 87 -9.78 -18.83 -4.64
C PRO A 87 -9.02 -18.99 -3.30
N ALA A 88 -8.25 -20.06 -3.14
CA ALA A 88 -7.41 -20.27 -1.97
C ALA A 88 -6.31 -19.20 -1.83
N HIS A 89 -5.88 -18.58 -2.93
CA HIS A 89 -4.85 -17.55 -2.93
C HIS A 89 -5.32 -16.22 -2.32
N ASP A 90 -6.63 -16.00 -2.17
CA ASP A 90 -7.15 -14.86 -1.42
C ASP A 90 -6.65 -14.84 0.04
N HIS A 91 -6.35 -16.01 0.57
CA HIS A 91 -5.81 -16.16 1.93
C HIS A 91 -4.28 -16.15 1.99
N ASP A 92 -3.59 -16.14 0.85
CA ASP A 92 -2.14 -16.00 0.84
C ASP A 92 -1.76 -14.54 1.15
N TRP A 93 -0.94 -14.34 2.16
CA TRP A 93 -0.51 -12.99 2.55
C TRP A 93 0.24 -12.24 1.44
N ARG A 94 0.78 -12.94 0.45
CA ARG A 94 1.41 -12.32 -0.73
C ARG A 94 0.39 -11.66 -1.66
N ALA A 95 -0.85 -12.07 -1.59
CA ALA A 95 -1.98 -11.39 -2.23
C ALA A 95 -2.70 -10.47 -1.24
N SER A 96 -2.83 -10.90 0.01
CA SER A 96 -3.54 -10.22 1.09
C SER A 96 -2.60 -9.88 2.26
N PRO A 97 -1.74 -8.84 2.14
CA PRO A 97 -0.74 -8.51 3.15
C PRO A 97 -1.33 -8.23 4.54
N LEU A 98 -2.61 -7.86 4.61
CA LEU A 98 -3.35 -7.77 5.87
C LEU A 98 -3.34 -9.10 6.65
N LEU A 99 -3.21 -10.25 6.00
CA LEU A 99 -3.25 -11.57 6.63
C LEU A 99 -1.89 -12.07 7.13
N HIS A 100 -0.82 -11.34 6.87
CA HIS A 100 0.50 -11.78 7.33
C HIS A 100 0.51 -11.93 8.86
N PRO A 101 1.00 -13.07 9.42
CA PRO A 101 0.91 -13.34 10.86
C PRO A 101 1.74 -12.36 11.70
N ASP A 102 2.85 -11.87 11.19
CA ASP A 102 3.74 -10.94 11.89
C ASP A 102 4.09 -9.73 11.01
N LEU A 103 3.57 -8.57 11.38
CA LEU A 103 3.89 -7.29 10.74
C LEU A 103 4.93 -6.47 11.52
N SER A 104 5.60 -7.03 12.52
CA SER A 104 6.62 -6.31 13.30
C SER A 104 7.87 -5.99 12.46
N GLY A 105 8.63 -4.98 12.86
CA GLY A 105 9.90 -4.64 12.24
C GLY A 105 9.82 -4.09 10.82
N LEU A 106 8.64 -3.75 10.34
CA LEU A 106 8.44 -3.13 9.03
C LEU A 106 8.84 -1.66 9.03
N PRO A 107 9.23 -1.10 7.87
CA PRO A 107 9.57 0.31 7.75
C PRO A 107 8.36 1.20 8.10
N PRO A 108 8.61 2.46 8.53
CA PRO A 108 7.53 3.41 8.76
C PRO A 108 6.64 3.57 7.52
N ALA A 109 5.35 3.82 7.73
CA ALA A 109 4.36 3.87 6.66
C ALA A 109 3.48 5.11 6.71
N LEU A 110 3.06 5.62 5.55
CA LEU A 110 1.85 6.40 5.36
C LEU A 110 0.84 5.52 4.62
N VAL A 111 -0.32 5.30 5.22
CA VAL A 111 -1.47 4.68 4.56
C VAL A 111 -2.50 5.78 4.29
N LEU A 112 -2.74 6.08 3.02
CA LEU A 112 -3.68 7.08 2.56
C LEU A 112 -4.87 6.39 1.90
N THR A 113 -6.09 6.74 2.31
CA THR A 113 -7.34 6.20 1.73
C THR A 113 -8.27 7.32 1.29
N ALA A 114 -9.34 6.97 0.58
CA ALA A 114 -10.42 7.86 0.19
C ALA A 114 -11.73 7.40 0.85
N GLY A 115 -12.62 8.34 1.19
CA GLY A 115 -13.85 8.03 1.93
C GLY A 115 -14.84 7.19 1.14
N PHE A 116 -14.96 7.48 -0.17
CA PHE A 116 -15.86 6.78 -1.09
C PHE A 116 -15.06 5.75 -1.95
N ASP A 117 -14.38 4.85 -1.24
CA ASP A 117 -13.51 3.83 -1.84
C ASP A 117 -13.84 2.46 -1.22
N PRO A 118 -14.08 1.42 -2.01
CA PRO A 118 -14.22 0.05 -1.51
C PRO A 118 -13.06 -0.41 -0.65
N LEU A 119 -11.82 0.04 -0.93
CA LEU A 119 -10.59 -0.36 -0.24
C LEU A 119 -10.31 0.43 1.04
N ARG A 120 -11.22 1.36 1.44
CA ARG A 120 -11.02 2.24 2.60
C ARG A 120 -10.77 1.47 3.90
N ASP A 121 -11.66 0.55 4.22
CA ASP A 121 -11.66 -0.09 5.54
C ASP A 121 -10.52 -1.09 5.70
N GLU A 122 -10.14 -1.81 4.65
CA GLU A 122 -8.98 -2.71 4.68
C GLU A 122 -7.66 -1.94 4.77
N GLY A 123 -7.58 -0.75 4.16
CA GLY A 123 -6.44 0.15 4.32
C GLY A 123 -6.30 0.66 5.75
N LEU A 124 -7.42 1.02 6.39
CA LEU A 124 -7.45 1.39 7.82
C LEU A 124 -7.01 0.21 8.70
N ASP A 125 -7.53 -0.98 8.44
CA ASP A 125 -7.21 -2.17 9.24
C ASP A 125 -5.73 -2.54 9.10
N TYR A 126 -5.15 -2.43 7.90
CA TYR A 126 -3.73 -2.63 7.69
C TYR A 126 -2.87 -1.62 8.47
N ALA A 127 -3.24 -0.34 8.46
CA ALA A 127 -2.57 0.70 9.25
C ALA A 127 -2.63 0.39 10.75
N ASN A 128 -3.80 -0.01 11.25
CA ASN A 128 -3.99 -0.40 12.65
C ASN A 128 -3.13 -1.61 13.03
N ARG A 129 -3.05 -2.62 12.17
CA ARG A 129 -2.19 -3.78 12.38
C ARG A 129 -0.70 -3.44 12.38
N LEU A 130 -0.26 -2.51 11.52
CA LEU A 130 1.11 -2.00 11.56
C LEU A 130 1.43 -1.35 12.91
N VAL A 131 0.53 -0.49 13.41
CA VAL A 131 0.70 0.17 14.72
C VAL A 131 0.69 -0.86 15.86
N ALA A 132 -0.26 -1.80 15.84
CA ALA A 132 -0.36 -2.86 16.86
C ALA A 132 0.90 -3.74 16.90
N ALA A 133 1.57 -3.93 15.76
CA ALA A 133 2.85 -4.64 15.65
C ALA A 133 4.08 -3.79 16.05
N GLY A 134 3.88 -2.57 16.55
CA GLY A 134 4.95 -1.69 17.04
C GLY A 134 5.63 -0.82 15.96
N ASN A 135 5.12 -0.82 14.72
CA ASN A 135 5.67 0.04 13.68
C ASN A 135 5.11 1.47 13.77
N ARG A 136 5.84 2.42 13.19
CA ARG A 136 5.34 3.79 13.01
C ARG A 136 4.51 3.84 11.75
N ALA A 137 3.20 3.97 11.89
CA ALA A 137 2.30 4.17 10.76
C ALA A 137 1.43 5.40 10.98
N THR A 138 1.24 6.17 9.92
CA THR A 138 0.31 7.30 9.86
C THR A 138 -0.83 6.90 8.91
N TYR A 139 -2.06 7.04 9.38
CA TYR A 139 -3.24 6.85 8.54
C TYR A 139 -3.90 8.20 8.25
N VAL A 140 -4.25 8.42 6.99
CA VAL A 140 -5.00 9.61 6.55
C VAL A 140 -6.09 9.19 5.58
N CYS A 141 -7.34 9.54 5.90
CA CYS A 141 -8.47 9.36 5.00
C CYS A 141 -8.90 10.71 4.42
N PHE A 142 -8.96 10.82 3.11
CA PHE A 142 -9.62 11.93 2.43
C PHE A 142 -11.10 11.60 2.27
N GLU A 143 -11.87 11.87 3.33
CA GLU A 143 -13.25 11.37 3.53
C GLU A 143 -14.23 11.77 2.42
N ARG A 144 -13.99 12.87 1.72
CA ARG A 144 -14.86 13.40 0.66
C ARG A 144 -14.39 13.00 -0.74
N GLN A 145 -13.36 12.13 -0.85
CA GLN A 145 -12.75 11.75 -2.09
C GLN A 145 -13.07 10.31 -2.49
N ILE A 146 -12.86 10.02 -3.77
CA ILE A 146 -13.03 8.72 -4.40
C ILE A 146 -11.67 8.04 -4.64
N HIS A 147 -11.68 6.72 -4.88
CA HIS A 147 -10.49 6.02 -5.37
C HIS A 147 -9.88 6.72 -6.59
N GLY A 148 -8.58 6.84 -6.66
CA GLY A 148 -7.90 7.46 -7.81
C GLY A 148 -7.80 8.99 -7.78
N PHE A 149 -8.43 9.69 -6.83
CA PHE A 149 -8.50 11.15 -6.79
C PHE A 149 -7.13 11.84 -6.87
N ILE A 150 -6.07 11.24 -6.33
CA ILE A 150 -4.73 11.83 -6.29
C ILE A 150 -4.17 12.14 -7.70
N THR A 151 -4.67 11.44 -8.72
CA THR A 151 -4.29 11.68 -10.12
C THR A 151 -5.13 12.75 -10.81
N MET A 152 -6.15 13.27 -10.12
CA MET A 152 -7.15 14.20 -10.68
C MET A 152 -6.91 15.66 -10.29
N GLY A 153 -5.65 16.07 -10.07
CA GLY A 153 -5.30 17.41 -9.62
C GLY A 153 -5.71 18.57 -10.54
N ARG A 154 -6.18 18.27 -11.76
CA ARG A 154 -6.76 19.31 -12.66
C ARG A 154 -8.19 19.70 -12.27
N VAL A 155 -8.88 18.89 -11.47
CA VAL A 155 -10.31 19.07 -11.13
C VAL A 155 -10.60 18.84 -9.64
N ILE A 156 -9.66 18.31 -8.87
CA ILE A 156 -9.79 18.02 -7.44
C ILE A 156 -8.62 18.67 -6.69
N ASP A 157 -8.89 19.70 -5.89
CA ASP A 157 -7.86 20.45 -5.17
C ASP A 157 -7.18 19.59 -4.09
N GLU A 158 -7.92 18.70 -3.43
CA GLU A 158 -7.38 17.81 -2.42
C GLU A 158 -6.32 16.82 -2.99
N ALA A 159 -6.30 16.59 -4.29
CA ALA A 159 -5.23 15.82 -4.94
C ALA A 159 -3.86 16.46 -4.72
N HIS A 160 -3.77 17.79 -4.79
CA HIS A 160 -2.53 18.52 -4.52
C HIS A 160 -2.13 18.42 -3.04
N ALA A 161 -3.11 18.48 -2.13
CA ALA A 161 -2.86 18.31 -0.70
C ALA A 161 -2.33 16.90 -0.40
N ALA A 162 -2.93 15.86 -1.02
CA ALA A 162 -2.47 14.48 -0.88
C ALA A 162 -1.05 14.27 -1.41
N VAL A 163 -0.73 14.81 -2.59
CA VAL A 163 0.63 14.77 -3.17
C VAL A 163 1.63 15.48 -2.26
N THR A 164 1.28 16.66 -1.74
CA THR A 164 2.13 17.43 -0.83
C THR A 164 2.42 16.66 0.46
N LEU A 165 1.40 16.03 1.05
CA LEU A 165 1.54 15.16 2.21
C LEU A 165 2.50 14.00 1.92
N CYS A 166 2.27 13.28 0.84
CA CYS A 166 3.12 12.15 0.42
C CYS A 166 4.58 12.57 0.23
N ALA A 167 4.81 13.68 -0.47
CA ALA A 167 6.15 14.22 -0.70
C ALA A 167 6.83 14.62 0.63
N GLY A 168 6.11 15.28 1.53
CA GLY A 168 6.62 15.66 2.85
C GLY A 168 7.04 14.46 3.70
N GLU A 169 6.26 13.39 3.69
CA GLU A 169 6.61 12.15 4.39
C GLU A 169 7.86 11.48 3.79
N LEU A 170 7.97 11.42 2.47
CA LEU A 170 9.15 10.88 1.80
C LEU A 170 10.41 11.71 2.10
N VAL A 171 10.34 13.02 1.99
CA VAL A 171 11.46 13.91 2.33
C VAL A 171 11.92 13.65 3.77
N ARG A 172 11.00 13.58 4.72
CA ARG A 172 11.30 13.31 6.13
C ARG A 172 11.92 11.94 6.36
N ALA A 173 11.46 10.93 5.64
CA ALA A 173 11.97 9.57 5.74
C ALA A 173 13.38 9.43 5.15
N LEU A 174 13.68 10.13 4.05
CA LEU A 174 14.94 10.04 3.32
C LEU A 174 16.02 11.00 3.85
N ALA A 175 15.66 12.01 4.65
CA ALA A 175 16.60 12.95 5.26
C ALA A 175 17.37 12.39 6.50
N ARG A 176 17.16 11.11 6.85
CA ARG A 176 17.78 10.45 8.02
C ARG A 176 19.01 9.66 7.67
#